data_a4fe2c9771d2c81293047d3bfe5aa24b
#
_entry.id   a4fe2c9771d2c81293047d3bfe5aa24b
#
_cell.length_a   1.000
_cell.length_b   1.000
_cell.length_c   1.000
_cell.angle_alpha   90.00
_cell.angle_beta   90.00
_cell.angle_gamma   90.00
#
_symmetry.space_group_name_H-M   'P 1'
#
loop_
_entity.id
_entity.type
_entity.pdbx_description
1 polymer ?
#
loop_
_entity_poly.entity_id
_entity_poly.type
_entity_poly.pdbx_seq_one_letter_code
_entity_poly.pdbx_strand_id
1 'polypeptide(L)' 'MKNIFFVDVDTQLDFMLSNGALYVPGAERMIPKLRRLFDFARKNEISILSSVDAHTPDDPEFSSFPPHCVVLEFALA' A
#
# COMPACT_ATOMS: atom_id res chain seq x y z
N MET A 1 8.97 22.49 1.09
CA MET A 1 10.04 21.71 1.76
C MET A 1 10.77 20.91 0.70
N LYS A 2 11.96 21.37 0.34
CA LYS A 2 12.68 20.85 -0.82
C LYS A 2 13.46 19.57 -0.58
N ASN A 3 13.79 19.28 0.68
CA ASN A 3 14.67 18.15 1.03
C ASN A 3 13.93 17.01 1.73
N ILE A 4 12.61 16.98 1.63
CA ILE A 4 11.78 15.97 2.28
C ILE A 4 10.88 15.35 1.23
N PHE A 5 10.75 14.04 1.27
CA PHE A 5 9.69 13.33 0.56
C PHE A 5 9.16 12.21 1.47
N PHE A 6 7.90 11.86 1.25
CA PHE A 6 7.25 10.79 1.98
C PHE A 6 7.36 9.49 1.19
N VAL A 7 7.61 8.41 1.89
CA VAL A 7 7.56 7.07 1.32
C VAL A 7 6.39 6.33 1.94
N ASP A 8 5.49 5.88 1.07
CA ASP A 8 4.32 5.09 1.43
C ASP A 8 4.57 3.64 1.00
N VAL A 9 4.55 2.71 1.96
CA VAL A 9 4.93 1.33 1.71
C VAL A 9 3.75 0.41 1.99
N ASP A 10 3.28 -0.29 0.95
CA ASP A 10 2.31 -1.40 1.04
C ASP A 10 0.98 -1.04 1.71
N THR A 11 0.46 0.17 1.52
CA THR A 11 -0.85 0.57 2.04
C THR A 11 -1.99 0.13 1.11
N GLN A 12 -2.02 -1.17 0.81
CA GLN A 12 -2.96 -1.77 -0.11
C GLN A 12 -4.16 -2.38 0.62
N LEU A 13 -5.26 -2.56 -0.10
CA LEU A 13 -6.52 -3.06 0.46
C LEU A 13 -6.34 -4.41 1.16
N ASP A 14 -5.56 -5.32 0.60
CA ASP A 14 -5.35 -6.64 1.17
C ASP A 14 -4.67 -6.62 2.55
N PHE A 15 -3.93 -5.56 2.87
CA PHE A 15 -3.32 -5.37 4.18
C PHE A 15 -4.13 -4.46 5.10
N MET A 16 -4.89 -3.52 4.54
CA MET A 16 -5.47 -2.41 5.28
C MET A 16 -6.92 -2.63 5.70
N LEU A 17 -7.68 -3.44 4.95
CA LEU A 17 -9.10 -3.65 5.22
C LEU A 17 -9.35 -5.03 5.80
N SER A 18 -10.36 -5.12 6.69
CA SER A 18 -10.68 -6.35 7.41
C SER A 18 -11.10 -7.51 6.50
N ASN A 19 -11.52 -7.24 5.27
CA ASN A 19 -11.82 -8.25 4.27
C ASN A 19 -10.65 -8.55 3.33
N GLY A 20 -9.49 -7.94 3.56
CA GLY A 20 -8.29 -8.20 2.78
C GLY A 20 -7.65 -9.55 3.11
N ALA A 21 -6.95 -10.13 2.16
CA ALA A 21 -6.40 -11.49 2.27
C ALA A 21 -5.31 -11.62 3.35
N LEU A 22 -4.56 -10.55 3.59
CA LEU A 22 -3.53 -10.49 4.65
C LEU A 22 -3.73 -9.25 5.51
N TYR A 23 -4.92 -9.12 6.06
CA TYR A 23 -5.27 -7.99 6.90
C TYR A 23 -4.37 -7.86 8.12
N VAL A 24 -3.83 -6.67 8.32
CA VAL A 24 -3.09 -6.30 9.53
C VAL A 24 -4.09 -5.73 10.53
N PRO A 25 -4.31 -6.37 11.69
CA PRO A 25 -5.29 -5.89 12.66
C PRO A 25 -5.06 -4.44 13.04
N GLY A 26 -6.09 -3.61 12.91
CA GLY A 26 -6.04 -2.19 13.24
C GLY A 26 -5.53 -1.28 12.12
N ALA A 27 -5.11 -1.84 10.99
CA ALA A 27 -4.56 -1.05 9.89
C ALA A 27 -5.56 -0.02 9.34
N GLU A 28 -6.85 -0.34 9.32
CA GLU A 28 -7.90 0.57 8.86
C GLU A 28 -7.96 1.88 9.66
N ARG A 29 -7.49 1.86 10.89
CA ARG A 29 -7.45 3.07 11.74
C ARG A 29 -6.43 4.08 11.26
N MET A 30 -5.48 3.64 10.46
CA MET A 30 -4.45 4.52 9.90
C MET A 30 -4.94 5.29 8.69
N ILE A 31 -6.02 4.85 8.04
CA ILE A 31 -6.50 5.48 6.80
C ILE A 31 -6.75 6.98 6.95
N PRO A 32 -7.48 7.45 8.00
CA PRO A 32 -7.65 8.89 8.19
C PRO A 32 -6.33 9.64 8.43
N LYS A 33 -5.37 9.00 9.09
CA LYS A 33 -4.05 9.59 9.35
C LYS A 33 -3.23 9.68 8.08
N LEU A 34 -3.26 8.64 7.24
CA LEU A 34 -2.61 8.65 5.93
C LEU A 34 -3.18 9.75 5.04
N ARG A 35 -4.49 9.92 5.04
CA ARG A 35 -5.13 10.99 4.28
C ARG A 35 -4.64 12.36 4.71
N ARG A 36 -4.52 12.59 6.02
CA ARG A 36 -3.98 13.85 6.54
C ARG A 36 -2.53 14.08 6.12
N LEU A 37 -1.70 13.04 6.15
CA LEU A 37 -0.31 13.14 5.71
C LEU A 37 -0.22 13.46 4.21
N PHE A 38 -1.04 12.82 3.39
CA PHE A 38 -1.04 13.09 1.96
C PHE A 38 -1.55 14.50 1.64
N ASP A 39 -2.56 14.97 2.35
CA ASP A 39 -3.05 16.34 2.19
C ASP A 39 -1.99 17.36 2.60
N PHE A 40 -1.29 17.10 3.70
CA PHE A 40 -0.17 17.93 4.13
C PHE A 40 0.94 17.97 3.08
N ALA A 41 1.28 16.81 2.52
CA ALA A 41 2.30 16.72 1.49
C ALA A 41 1.93 17.53 0.25
N ARG A 42 0.68 17.44 -0.19
CA ARG A 42 0.20 18.22 -1.35
C ARG A 42 0.27 19.71 -1.09
N LYS A 43 -0.17 20.16 0.09
CA LYS A 43 -0.16 21.58 0.44
C LYS A 43 1.24 22.15 0.54
N ASN A 44 2.21 21.35 0.90
CA ASN A 44 3.59 21.78 1.10
C ASN A 44 4.53 21.35 -0.02
N GLU A 45 3.96 20.87 -1.14
CA GLU A 45 4.73 20.46 -2.31
C GLU A 45 5.79 19.38 -1.98
N ILE A 46 5.44 18.47 -1.08
CA ILE A 46 6.28 17.32 -0.72
C ILE A 46 5.93 16.18 -1.67
N SER A 47 6.94 15.61 -2.32
CA SER A 47 6.76 14.45 -3.18
C SER A 47 6.41 13.21 -2.36
N ILE A 48 5.53 12.37 -2.90
CA ILE A 48 5.17 11.09 -2.31
C ILE A 48 5.61 9.99 -3.25
N LEU A 49 6.40 9.04 -2.72
CA LEU A 49 6.78 7.82 -3.41
C LEU A 49 6.02 6.67 -2.76
N SER A 50 5.23 5.95 -3.55
CA SER A 50 4.49 4.80 -3.06
C SER A 50 5.06 3.52 -3.64
N SER A 51 5.22 2.50 -2.79
CA SER A 51 5.55 1.15 -3.21
C SER A 51 4.37 0.23 -2.94
N VAL A 52 4.27 -0.82 -3.75
CA VAL A 52 3.20 -1.80 -3.63
C VAL A 52 3.78 -3.21 -3.68
N ASP A 53 3.17 -4.11 -2.93
CA ASP A 53 3.41 -5.54 -3.07
C ASP A 53 2.60 -6.05 -4.27
N ALA A 54 3.19 -6.95 -5.05
CA ALA A 54 2.53 -7.46 -6.24
C ALA A 54 3.01 -8.89 -6.54
N HIS A 55 2.07 -9.80 -6.75
CA HIS A 55 2.35 -11.21 -6.98
C HIS A 55 1.59 -11.71 -8.21
N THR A 56 2.21 -12.67 -8.92
CA THR A 56 1.48 -13.45 -9.92
C THR A 56 0.58 -14.47 -9.23
N PRO A 57 -0.48 -14.97 -9.91
CA PRO A 57 -1.40 -15.94 -9.29
C PRO A 57 -0.72 -17.23 -8.82
N ASP A 58 0.41 -17.60 -9.40
CA ASP A 58 1.15 -18.81 -9.12
C ASP A 58 2.41 -18.57 -8.30
N ASP A 59 2.48 -17.45 -7.58
CA ASP A 59 3.65 -17.10 -6.78
C ASP A 59 3.94 -18.18 -5.73
N PRO A 60 5.19 -18.68 -5.65
CA PRO A 60 5.56 -19.69 -4.65
C PRO A 60 5.34 -19.26 -3.20
N GLU A 61 5.29 -17.97 -2.92
CA GLU A 61 5.00 -17.45 -1.58
C GLU A 61 3.63 -17.91 -1.09
N PHE A 62 2.71 -18.20 -1.99
CA PHE A 62 1.35 -18.61 -1.61
C PHE A 62 1.28 -20.03 -1.04
N SER A 63 2.40 -20.75 -0.98
CA SER A 63 2.50 -21.97 -0.16
C SER A 63 2.57 -21.67 1.34
N SER A 64 3.02 -20.49 1.72
CA SER A 64 3.18 -20.06 3.11
C SER A 64 2.17 -19.00 3.56
N PHE A 65 1.66 -18.21 2.60
CA PHE A 65 0.68 -17.15 2.85
C PHE A 65 -0.52 -17.32 1.93
N PRO A 66 -1.71 -16.86 2.33
CA PRO A 66 -2.85 -16.84 1.42
C PRO A 66 -2.58 -15.92 0.23
N PRO A 67 -3.18 -16.20 -0.93
CA PRO A 67 -3.06 -15.29 -2.08
C PRO A 67 -3.49 -13.87 -1.72
N HIS A 68 -2.63 -12.91 -2.02
CA HIS A 68 -2.85 -11.50 -1.74
C HIS A 68 -2.13 -10.65 -2.78
N CYS A 69 -2.59 -9.43 -2.96
CA CYS A 69 -2.00 -8.46 -3.89
C CYS A 69 -1.73 -9.09 -5.28
N VAL A 70 -2.64 -9.94 -5.73
CA VAL A 70 -2.50 -10.67 -7.00
C VAL A 70 -2.81 -9.74 -8.16
N VAL A 71 -1.92 -9.71 -9.15
CA VAL A 71 -2.10 -8.98 -10.39
C VAL A 71 -2.10 -9.96 -11.55
N LEU A 72 -3.11 -9.87 -12.40
CA LEU A 72 -3.24 -10.73 -13.58
C LEU A 72 -2.39 -10.22 -14.73
N GLU A 73 -2.14 -8.91 -14.77
CA GLU A 73 -1.27 -8.27 -15.74
C GLU A 73 -0.40 -7.25 -15.03
N PHE A 74 0.91 -7.29 -15.31
CA PHE A 74 1.81 -6.22 -14.88
C PHE A 74 1.78 -5.14 -15.95
N ALA A 75 0.88 -4.18 -15.79
CA ALA A 75 0.87 -2.99 -16.61
C ALA A 75 1.79 -1.96 -15.96
N LEU A 76 2.68 -1.40 -16.76
CA LEU A 76 3.39 -0.19 -16.37
C LEU A 76 2.40 0.97 -16.47
N ALA A 77 1.95 1.38 -15.33
CA ALA A 77 1.07 2.55 -15.26
C ALA A 77 1.91 3.82 -15.23
#